data_aa5d775223635c0fb4c42bec36c8ae12
#
_entry.id   aa5d775223635c0fb4c42bec36c8ae12
#
_cell.length_a   1.000
_cell.length_b   1.000
_cell.length_c   1.000
_cell.angle_alpha   90.00
_cell.angle_beta   90.00
_cell.angle_gamma   90.00
#
_symmetry.space_group_name_H-M   'P 1'
#
loop_
_entity.id
_entity.type
_entity.pdbx_description
1 polymer ?
#
loop_
_entity_poly.entity_id
_entity_poly.type
_entity_poly.pdbx_seq_one_letter_code
_entity_poly.pdbx_strand_id
1 'polypeptide(L)'
;MTKLAGEWIFSAALSEMSRDEEESYVETILRRQPPATSVTLRRPTRAQVAEVLRARDKAREFVEMCAEEVLSDEPPIVGFTSVFQQQTASLALAKRIKALRPETFIVFGGANVEGVMGAEAVRQFEFIDAAVSGEGDLIITDLVRRVLDGQSIESMPGVRTRAGVAADFASGRFTNAPTVIRMDDLPYPDYDDYFAQFARSRFQRSWEPRIFFETSRGCWWGEKMHCTFCGLNGATMQFRSKSADRALDELTCLTDRHPGCDVEMTDNILDLAYFKDFVPELARRKIDLGLFYETKANLRKEQIRMLRDAGIRSIQPGIESLHDSVLKLMRKGVSALQNIQLLKWCKELGVEPLWNILVGFPREPAESYAWMANVIPLLTHLPPAHFISPIRLDRFSPNYFEAEKLGLANVEPLNAYQYVYRGISPEALRNLAYHFVFDYQEPQDVATYARPVALALQEWKQLVGRSDLFSIDTGDHLLIWDLRPVAKRALTVLSGAERLLYIACDAVTDTRQLEKSLTSLGAPRNADEIIAMLAPMIEDGLVLQDGTRYLALAVAVGDYTPAQPVVKQFYGVVKSLGVPTDGGIAVPLNVEAAPLVRSRKVRKPAVPRFPRSISTPQFKVEGSYLLIR
;
A
#
# COMPACT_ATOMS: atom_id res chain seq x y z
N MET A 1 -12.54 5.83 -3.82
CA MET A 1 -11.96 7.04 -4.45
C MET A 1 -12.67 7.46 -5.73
N THR A 2 -12.93 6.57 -6.68
CA THR A 2 -13.57 6.92 -7.98
C THR A 2 -14.96 7.59 -7.90
N LYS A 3 -15.61 7.56 -6.74
CA LYS A 3 -16.92 8.18 -6.51
C LYS A 3 -16.85 9.59 -5.92
N LEU A 4 -15.70 10.01 -5.44
CA LEU A 4 -15.47 11.30 -4.76
C LEU A 4 -16.55 11.61 -3.70
N ALA A 5 -17.02 10.61 -2.95
CA ALA A 5 -18.15 10.78 -2.05
C ALA A 5 -17.86 11.79 -0.93
N GLY A 6 -16.64 11.85 -0.40
CA GLY A 6 -16.24 12.87 0.58
C GLY A 6 -16.29 14.28 0.01
N GLU A 7 -15.76 14.47 -1.21
CA GLU A 7 -15.83 15.74 -1.90
C GLU A 7 -17.29 16.15 -2.19
N TRP A 8 -18.12 15.21 -2.66
CA TRP A 8 -19.51 15.47 -2.95
C TRP A 8 -20.35 15.82 -1.71
N ILE A 9 -20.05 15.22 -0.55
CA ILE A 9 -20.69 15.56 0.72
C ILE A 9 -20.55 17.06 0.99
N PHE A 10 -19.34 17.60 0.93
CA PHE A 10 -19.06 18.99 1.24
C PHE A 10 -19.39 19.97 0.11
N SER A 11 -19.59 19.49 -1.13
CA SER A 11 -20.04 20.36 -2.23
C SER A 11 -21.38 21.05 -1.93
N ALA A 12 -22.21 20.49 -1.04
CA ALA A 12 -23.45 21.11 -0.55
C ALA A 12 -23.21 22.45 0.16
N ALA A 13 -22.08 22.61 0.86
CA ALA A 13 -21.72 23.85 1.51
C ALA A 13 -20.96 24.81 0.57
N LEU A 14 -20.38 24.32 -0.52
CA LEU A 14 -19.65 25.12 -1.49
C LEU A 14 -20.59 25.79 -2.51
N SER A 15 -21.58 25.04 -3.03
CA SER A 15 -22.54 25.52 -4.04
C SER A 15 -23.91 24.85 -3.87
N GLU A 16 -24.97 25.53 -4.32
CA GLU A 16 -26.30 24.94 -4.32
C GLU A 16 -26.41 23.88 -5.44
N MET A 17 -27.12 22.80 -5.18
CA MET A 17 -27.42 21.72 -6.11
C MET A 17 -28.93 21.47 -6.13
N SER A 18 -29.52 21.29 -7.30
CA SER A 18 -30.90 20.90 -7.39
C SER A 18 -31.09 19.47 -6.91
N ARG A 19 -32.32 19.14 -6.53
CA ARG A 19 -32.68 17.79 -6.13
C ARG A 19 -32.42 16.75 -7.23
N ASP A 20 -32.72 17.12 -8.47
CA ASP A 20 -32.53 16.26 -9.65
C ASP A 20 -31.04 15.93 -9.87
N GLU A 21 -30.15 16.89 -9.64
CA GLU A 21 -28.70 16.68 -9.74
C GLU A 21 -28.17 15.81 -8.60
N GLU A 22 -28.71 15.94 -7.39
CA GLU A 22 -28.37 15.05 -6.27
C GLU A 22 -28.81 13.61 -6.56
N GLU A 23 -30.02 13.42 -7.05
CA GLU A 23 -30.55 12.12 -7.48
C GLU A 23 -29.69 11.55 -8.63
N SER A 24 -29.30 12.38 -9.59
CA SER A 24 -28.42 12.00 -10.70
C SER A 24 -27.06 11.51 -10.19
N TYR A 25 -26.40 12.21 -9.26
CA TYR A 25 -25.15 11.74 -8.65
C TYR A 25 -25.33 10.39 -7.94
N VAL A 26 -26.40 10.25 -7.15
CA VAL A 26 -26.68 9.01 -6.43
C VAL A 26 -26.83 7.83 -7.40
N GLU A 27 -27.61 7.98 -8.47
CA GLU A 27 -27.89 6.89 -9.41
C GLU A 27 -26.69 6.60 -10.33
N THR A 28 -26.05 7.62 -10.88
CA THR A 28 -25.02 7.44 -11.92
C THR A 28 -23.62 7.23 -11.35
N ILE A 29 -23.32 7.77 -10.18
CA ILE A 29 -22.00 7.69 -9.56
C ILE A 29 -22.01 6.80 -8.30
N LEU A 30 -22.83 7.15 -7.30
CA LEU A 30 -22.76 6.49 -5.99
C LEU A 30 -23.21 5.03 -6.05
N ARG A 31 -24.32 4.75 -6.75
CA ARG A 31 -24.90 3.41 -6.94
C ARG A 31 -24.29 2.63 -8.10
N ARG A 32 -23.43 3.23 -8.90
CA ARG A 32 -22.79 2.54 -10.04
C ARG A 32 -22.09 1.28 -9.55
N GLN A 33 -22.30 0.18 -10.27
CA GLN A 33 -21.60 -1.08 -9.95
C GLN A 33 -20.09 -0.92 -10.12
N PRO A 34 -19.31 -1.52 -9.22
CA PRO A 34 -17.87 -1.67 -9.46
C PRO A 34 -17.62 -2.43 -10.76
N PRO A 35 -16.45 -2.24 -11.40
CA PRO A 35 -16.07 -3.04 -12.56
C PRO A 35 -16.16 -4.55 -12.23
N ALA A 36 -16.54 -5.36 -13.21
CA ALA A 36 -16.69 -6.81 -13.06
C ALA A 36 -15.39 -7.51 -12.58
N THR A 37 -14.24 -6.89 -12.83
CA THR A 37 -12.91 -7.30 -12.33
C THR A 37 -12.73 -7.10 -10.83
N SER A 38 -13.57 -6.29 -10.21
CA SER A 38 -13.46 -5.99 -8.78
C SER A 38 -14.34 -6.94 -7.97
N VAL A 39 -13.84 -8.13 -7.69
CA VAL A 39 -14.57 -9.16 -6.90
C VAL A 39 -14.77 -8.74 -5.44
N THR A 40 -13.93 -7.85 -4.95
CA THR A 40 -13.92 -7.39 -3.56
C THR A 40 -14.76 -6.14 -3.33
N LEU A 41 -14.98 -5.32 -4.37
CA LEU A 41 -15.80 -4.13 -4.28
C LEU A 41 -17.27 -4.50 -4.54
N ARG A 42 -18.11 -4.25 -3.57
CA ARG A 42 -19.56 -4.47 -3.67
C ARG A 42 -20.28 -3.17 -4.00
N ARG A 43 -21.43 -3.29 -4.65
CA ARG A 43 -22.36 -2.17 -4.79
C ARG A 43 -22.72 -1.66 -3.39
N PRO A 44 -22.70 -0.33 -3.16
CA PRO A 44 -23.11 0.23 -1.89
C PRO A 44 -24.53 -0.22 -1.52
N THR A 45 -24.72 -0.60 -0.27
CA THR A 45 -26.03 -0.92 0.27
C THR A 45 -26.89 0.33 0.37
N ARG A 46 -28.22 0.15 0.44
CA ARG A 46 -29.12 1.27 0.69
C ARG A 46 -28.78 2.03 1.97
N ALA A 47 -28.34 1.33 3.02
CA ALA A 47 -27.92 1.92 4.28
C ALA A 47 -26.66 2.82 4.11
N GLN A 48 -25.67 2.37 3.35
CA GLN A 48 -24.47 3.16 3.06
C GLN A 48 -24.78 4.41 2.22
N VAL A 49 -25.67 4.29 1.21
CA VAL A 49 -26.13 5.46 0.45
C VAL A 49 -26.85 6.44 1.37
N ALA A 50 -27.76 5.97 2.23
CA ALA A 50 -28.49 6.82 3.18
C ALA A 50 -27.54 7.49 4.18
N GLU A 51 -26.42 6.86 4.54
CA GLU A 51 -25.39 7.43 5.41
C GLU A 51 -24.64 8.58 4.74
N VAL A 52 -24.30 8.44 3.46
CA VAL A 52 -23.68 9.50 2.66
C VAL A 52 -24.63 10.70 2.53
N LEU A 53 -25.92 10.47 2.27
CA LEU A 53 -26.93 11.54 2.18
C LEU A 53 -27.10 12.27 3.53
N ARG A 54 -27.21 11.55 4.64
CA ARG A 54 -27.28 12.17 5.98
C ARG A 54 -26.02 12.99 6.32
N ALA A 55 -24.83 12.53 5.89
CA ALA A 55 -23.61 13.31 6.07
C ALA A 55 -23.64 14.60 5.24
N ARG A 56 -24.15 14.52 3.99
CA ARG A 56 -24.32 15.68 3.11
C ARG A 56 -25.29 16.72 3.69
N ASP A 57 -26.43 16.26 4.22
CA ASP A 57 -27.43 17.14 4.85
C ASP A 57 -26.83 17.96 6.00
N LYS A 58 -25.83 17.41 6.70
CA LYS A 58 -25.14 18.03 7.84
C LYS A 58 -23.90 18.84 7.46
N ALA A 59 -23.44 18.77 6.21
CA ALA A 59 -22.19 19.38 5.81
C ALA A 59 -22.17 20.91 6.02
N ARG A 60 -23.28 21.60 5.78
CA ARG A 60 -23.39 23.05 5.99
C ARG A 60 -23.28 23.43 7.47
N GLU A 61 -24.04 22.76 8.33
CA GLU A 61 -23.99 22.95 9.78
C GLU A 61 -22.59 22.71 10.34
N PHE A 62 -21.94 21.65 9.85
CA PHE A 62 -20.57 21.33 10.24
C PHE A 62 -19.57 22.40 9.80
N VAL A 63 -19.70 22.94 8.58
CA VAL A 63 -18.84 24.03 8.10
C VAL A 63 -19.05 25.31 8.90
N GLU A 64 -20.30 25.64 9.28
CA GLU A 64 -20.58 26.78 10.18
C GLU A 64 -19.87 26.63 11.52
N MET A 65 -20.04 25.49 12.17
CA MET A 65 -19.41 25.20 13.45
C MET A 65 -17.87 25.30 13.37
N CYS A 66 -17.26 24.75 12.31
CA CYS A 66 -15.81 24.88 12.09
C CYS A 66 -15.38 26.33 11.84
N ALA A 67 -16.18 27.12 11.11
CA ALA A 67 -15.86 28.52 10.86
C ALA A 67 -15.92 29.36 12.16
N GLU A 68 -16.91 29.13 13.00
CA GLU A 68 -17.03 29.77 14.33
C GLU A 68 -15.84 29.41 15.22
N GLU A 69 -15.44 28.15 15.27
CA GLU A 69 -14.29 27.67 16.05
C GLU A 69 -12.98 28.31 15.55
N VAL A 70 -12.71 28.29 14.25
CA VAL A 70 -11.51 28.91 13.68
C VAL A 70 -11.46 30.41 13.91
N LEU A 71 -12.59 31.11 13.79
CA LEU A 71 -12.67 32.55 13.94
C LEU A 71 -12.71 33.02 15.39
N SER A 72 -12.88 32.12 16.38
CA SER A 72 -12.85 32.46 17.81
C SER A 72 -11.54 33.12 18.26
N ASP A 73 -10.43 32.74 17.62
CA ASP A 73 -9.09 33.28 17.88
C ASP A 73 -8.72 34.47 16.99
N GLU A 74 -9.64 34.91 16.13
CA GLU A 74 -9.46 36.05 15.23
C GLU A 74 -8.20 35.96 14.34
N PRO A 75 -7.88 34.82 13.70
CA PRO A 75 -6.63 34.66 12.99
C PRO A 75 -6.55 35.60 11.77
N PRO A 76 -5.42 36.32 11.59
CA PRO A 76 -5.21 37.12 10.38
C PRO A 76 -4.97 36.27 9.14
N ILE A 77 -4.49 35.04 9.32
CA ILE A 77 -4.18 34.08 8.25
C ILE A 77 -4.77 32.71 8.61
N VAL A 78 -5.43 32.04 7.66
CA VAL A 78 -5.87 30.66 7.77
C VAL A 78 -5.25 29.83 6.64
N GLY A 79 -4.48 28.81 7.01
CA GLY A 79 -3.86 27.86 6.09
C GLY A 79 -4.62 26.55 5.99
N PHE A 80 -4.81 26.07 4.76
CA PHE A 80 -5.42 24.78 4.47
C PHE A 80 -4.41 23.85 3.84
N THR A 81 -4.10 22.73 4.48
CA THR A 81 -3.40 21.61 3.84
C THR A 81 -4.43 20.67 3.24
N SER A 82 -4.52 20.60 1.91
CA SER A 82 -5.52 19.82 1.21
C SER A 82 -4.90 18.67 0.44
N VAL A 83 -5.29 17.45 0.82
CA VAL A 83 -4.96 16.21 0.12
C VAL A 83 -6.25 15.46 -0.23
N PHE A 84 -6.18 14.23 -0.73
CA PHE A 84 -7.32 13.45 -1.22
C PHE A 84 -8.58 13.55 -0.35
N GLN A 85 -9.71 13.89 -0.99
CA GLN A 85 -11.05 14.06 -0.42
C GLN A 85 -11.15 15.11 0.71
N GLN A 86 -10.24 16.08 0.74
CA GLN A 86 -10.28 17.22 1.64
C GLN A 86 -10.57 18.56 0.93
N GLN A 87 -10.46 18.58 -0.42
CA GLN A 87 -10.47 19.84 -1.18
C GLN A 87 -11.79 20.60 -1.04
N THR A 88 -12.91 19.94 -1.24
CA THR A 88 -14.21 20.62 -1.20
C THR A 88 -14.61 21.05 0.21
N ALA A 89 -14.24 20.26 1.22
CA ALA A 89 -14.43 20.65 2.62
C ALA A 89 -13.63 21.93 2.96
N SER A 90 -12.35 21.96 2.56
CA SER A 90 -11.48 23.13 2.74
C SER A 90 -11.99 24.35 1.98
N LEU A 91 -12.43 24.17 0.73
CA LEU A 91 -13.02 25.26 -0.07
C LEU A 91 -14.31 25.81 0.57
N ALA A 92 -15.19 24.93 1.05
CA ALA A 92 -16.44 25.35 1.71
C ALA A 92 -16.15 26.14 2.99
N LEU A 93 -15.20 25.69 3.82
CA LEU A 93 -14.81 26.38 5.04
C LEU A 93 -14.12 27.71 4.72
N ALA A 94 -13.20 27.76 3.76
CA ALA A 94 -12.54 28.98 3.33
C ALA A 94 -13.55 30.02 2.81
N LYS A 95 -14.52 29.60 1.98
CA LYS A 95 -15.63 30.46 1.52
C LYS A 95 -16.39 31.04 2.70
N ARG A 96 -16.70 30.23 3.71
CA ARG A 96 -17.47 30.68 4.88
C ARG A 96 -16.67 31.64 5.75
N ILE A 97 -15.40 31.37 6.00
CA ILE A 97 -14.48 32.26 6.74
C ILE A 97 -14.42 33.62 6.05
N LYS A 98 -14.20 33.67 4.73
CA LYS A 98 -14.17 34.93 3.97
C LYS A 98 -15.50 35.69 4.00
N ALA A 99 -16.63 35.00 4.03
CA ALA A 99 -17.95 35.65 4.14
C ALA A 99 -18.17 36.26 5.52
N LEU A 100 -17.64 35.67 6.58
CA LEU A 100 -17.73 36.19 7.95
C LEU A 100 -16.67 37.23 8.27
N ARG A 101 -15.46 37.07 7.73
CA ARG A 101 -14.29 37.89 7.98
C ARG A 101 -13.46 38.08 6.70
N PRO A 102 -13.84 39.05 5.85
CA PRO A 102 -13.23 39.25 4.52
C PRO A 102 -11.72 39.56 4.57
N GLU A 103 -11.22 40.15 5.65
CA GLU A 103 -9.82 40.49 5.85
C GLU A 103 -8.90 39.30 6.15
N THR A 104 -9.43 38.17 6.62
CA THR A 104 -8.62 36.97 6.88
C THR A 104 -7.95 36.48 5.60
N PHE A 105 -6.64 36.37 5.60
CA PHE A 105 -5.89 35.87 4.46
C PHE A 105 -5.99 34.33 4.37
N ILE A 106 -6.41 33.82 3.23
CA ILE A 106 -6.62 32.37 3.01
C ILE A 106 -5.53 31.82 2.10
N VAL A 107 -4.73 30.87 2.60
CA VAL A 107 -3.70 30.18 1.84
C VAL A 107 -3.94 28.67 1.78
N PHE A 108 -3.82 28.06 0.58
CA PHE A 108 -3.93 26.63 0.37
C PHE A 108 -2.57 26.01 0.07
N GLY A 109 -2.34 24.79 0.59
CA GLY A 109 -1.19 23.92 0.28
C GLY A 109 -1.64 22.47 0.15
N GLY A 110 -0.67 21.59 -0.09
CA GLY A 110 -0.88 20.15 -0.22
C GLY A 110 -1.16 19.68 -1.65
N ALA A 111 -1.28 18.36 -1.82
CA ALA A 111 -1.31 17.72 -3.15
C ALA A 111 -2.47 18.17 -4.06
N ASN A 112 -3.58 18.64 -3.50
CA ASN A 112 -4.73 19.11 -4.29
C ASN A 112 -4.52 20.48 -4.95
N VAL A 113 -3.47 21.20 -4.59
CA VAL A 113 -3.15 22.53 -5.18
C VAL A 113 -1.77 22.54 -5.85
N GLU A 114 -1.27 21.38 -6.22
CA GLU A 114 0.01 21.26 -6.89
C GLU A 114 -0.09 21.61 -8.38
N GLY A 115 0.87 22.39 -8.87
CA GLY A 115 0.97 22.77 -10.28
C GLY A 115 -0.25 23.53 -10.77
N VAL A 116 -0.82 23.06 -11.90
CA VAL A 116 -2.00 23.66 -12.54
C VAL A 116 -3.24 23.64 -11.65
N MET A 117 -3.37 22.64 -10.75
CA MET A 117 -4.53 22.53 -9.87
C MET A 117 -4.62 23.73 -8.92
N GLY A 118 -3.49 24.15 -8.32
CA GLY A 118 -3.44 25.31 -7.43
C GLY A 118 -3.69 26.63 -8.19
N ALA A 119 -3.11 26.79 -9.36
CA ALA A 119 -3.36 27.95 -10.22
C ALA A 119 -4.85 28.07 -10.59
N GLU A 120 -5.47 26.94 -10.97
CA GLU A 120 -6.90 26.91 -11.30
C GLU A 120 -7.77 27.15 -10.06
N ALA A 121 -7.42 26.62 -8.90
CA ALA A 121 -8.15 26.86 -7.67
C ALA A 121 -8.19 28.36 -7.32
N VAL A 122 -7.05 29.04 -7.39
CA VAL A 122 -6.98 30.50 -7.17
C VAL A 122 -7.77 31.26 -8.23
N ARG A 123 -7.79 30.81 -9.48
CA ARG A 123 -8.55 31.43 -10.57
C ARG A 123 -10.06 31.33 -10.38
N GLN A 124 -10.54 30.16 -9.93
CA GLN A 124 -11.98 29.86 -9.83
C GLN A 124 -12.60 30.28 -8.50
N PHE A 125 -11.85 30.29 -7.40
CA PHE A 125 -12.39 30.53 -6.07
C PHE A 125 -11.86 31.85 -5.49
N GLU A 126 -12.71 32.90 -5.57
CA GLU A 126 -12.35 34.27 -5.15
C GLU A 126 -11.90 34.39 -3.69
N PHE A 127 -12.34 33.47 -2.86
CA PHE A 127 -12.00 33.44 -1.43
C PHE A 127 -10.61 32.81 -1.15
N ILE A 128 -9.87 32.36 -2.16
CA ILE A 128 -8.47 31.94 -2.02
C ILE A 128 -7.57 33.12 -2.36
N ASP A 129 -6.76 33.58 -1.41
CA ASP A 129 -5.80 34.66 -1.64
C ASP A 129 -4.50 34.13 -2.26
N ALA A 130 -4.04 32.94 -1.81
CA ALA A 130 -2.87 32.30 -2.36
C ALA A 130 -2.96 30.76 -2.31
N ALA A 131 -2.22 30.08 -3.21
CA ALA A 131 -1.93 28.66 -3.16
C ALA A 131 -0.42 28.44 -3.25
N VAL A 132 0.09 27.49 -2.45
CA VAL A 132 1.48 27.05 -2.43
C VAL A 132 1.58 25.70 -3.13
N SER A 133 2.30 25.65 -4.24
CA SER A 133 2.56 24.44 -5.03
C SER A 133 3.94 23.86 -4.67
N GLY A 134 4.01 22.56 -4.40
CA GLY A 134 5.22 21.87 -3.94
C GLY A 134 5.39 21.91 -2.42
N GLU A 135 6.65 21.77 -1.97
CA GLU A 135 6.97 21.70 -0.53
C GLU A 135 6.97 23.09 0.10
N GLY A 136 6.07 23.29 1.08
CA GLY A 136 5.92 24.59 1.75
C GLY A 136 6.99 24.91 2.81
N ASP A 137 7.72 23.91 3.27
CA ASP A 137 8.59 23.98 4.46
C ASP A 137 9.57 25.16 4.44
N LEU A 138 10.18 25.43 3.30
CA LEU A 138 11.20 26.46 3.17
C LEU A 138 10.63 27.89 2.97
N ILE A 139 9.34 28.02 2.63
CA ILE A 139 8.76 29.30 2.25
C ILE A 139 7.63 29.78 3.18
N ILE A 140 6.99 28.86 3.92
CA ILE A 140 5.76 29.21 4.68
C ILE A 140 6.00 30.29 5.73
N THR A 141 7.13 30.26 6.43
CA THR A 141 7.48 31.25 7.44
C THR A 141 7.66 32.65 6.83
N ASP A 142 8.33 32.73 5.66
CA ASP A 142 8.51 34.00 4.96
C ASP A 142 7.20 34.49 4.35
N LEU A 143 6.36 33.59 3.83
CA LEU A 143 5.04 33.93 3.33
C LEU A 143 4.19 34.55 4.44
N VAL A 144 4.08 33.87 5.59
CA VAL A 144 3.31 34.38 6.75
C VAL A 144 3.80 35.76 7.18
N ARG A 145 5.12 35.94 7.32
CA ARG A 145 5.72 37.23 7.71
C ARG A 145 5.37 38.33 6.70
N ARG A 146 5.53 38.08 5.40
CA ARG A 146 5.22 39.07 4.35
C ARG A 146 3.75 39.46 4.36
N VAL A 147 2.86 38.50 4.52
CA VAL A 147 1.41 38.79 4.62
C VAL A 147 1.12 39.67 5.82
N LEU A 148 1.67 39.37 7.00
CA LEU A 148 1.47 40.16 8.22
C LEU A 148 2.04 41.57 8.10
N ASP A 149 3.18 41.72 7.41
CA ASP A 149 3.85 42.99 7.16
C ASP A 149 3.26 43.77 5.96
N GLY A 150 2.23 43.25 5.29
CA GLY A 150 1.66 43.88 4.09
C GLY A 150 2.60 43.90 2.87
N GLN A 151 3.59 43.02 2.84
CA GLN A 151 4.55 42.91 1.74
C GLN A 151 4.05 41.99 0.62
N SER A 152 4.51 42.21 -0.61
CA SER A 152 4.14 41.37 -1.74
C SER A 152 4.70 39.94 -1.63
N ILE A 153 3.86 38.96 -1.97
CA ILE A 153 4.20 37.52 -2.05
C ILE A 153 4.28 37.01 -3.50
N GLU A 154 4.00 37.84 -4.49
CA GLU A 154 3.90 37.44 -5.91
C GLU A 154 5.22 36.92 -6.50
N SER A 155 6.35 37.40 -6.01
CA SER A 155 7.67 36.95 -6.45
C SER A 155 8.16 35.68 -5.77
N MET A 156 7.41 35.14 -4.80
CA MET A 156 7.82 33.93 -4.07
C MET A 156 7.65 32.68 -4.95
N PRO A 157 8.69 31.85 -5.09
CA PRO A 157 8.59 30.65 -5.91
C PRO A 157 7.56 29.67 -5.35
N GLY A 158 6.73 29.12 -6.23
CA GLY A 158 5.66 28.19 -5.82
C GLY A 158 4.39 28.84 -5.28
N VAL A 159 4.41 30.15 -4.97
CA VAL A 159 3.22 30.87 -4.52
C VAL A 159 2.43 31.36 -5.73
N ARG A 160 1.12 31.09 -5.71
CA ARG A 160 0.15 31.52 -6.73
C ARG A 160 -0.82 32.49 -6.10
N THR A 161 -0.90 33.67 -6.66
CA THR A 161 -1.91 34.70 -6.33
C THR A 161 -2.82 34.95 -7.52
N ARG A 162 -3.94 35.60 -7.29
CA ARG A 162 -4.88 35.95 -8.37
C ARG A 162 -4.23 36.83 -9.44
N ALA A 163 -3.32 37.70 -9.07
CA ALA A 163 -2.60 38.56 -9.99
C ALA A 163 -1.62 37.75 -10.90
N GLY A 164 -0.97 36.73 -10.34
CA GLY A 164 0.05 35.92 -11.03
C GLY A 164 -0.50 34.83 -11.94
N VAL A 165 -1.68 34.24 -11.64
CA VAL A 165 -2.15 33.05 -12.36
C VAL A 165 -2.41 33.25 -13.85
N ALA A 166 -2.74 34.47 -14.29
CA ALA A 166 -2.92 34.75 -15.73
C ALA A 166 -1.62 34.56 -16.53
N ALA A 167 -0.48 34.95 -15.97
CA ALA A 167 0.83 34.74 -16.57
C ALA A 167 1.25 33.26 -16.55
N ASP A 168 0.90 32.51 -15.49
CA ASP A 168 1.15 31.07 -15.42
C ASP A 168 0.43 30.32 -16.55
N PHE A 169 -0.87 30.59 -16.75
CA PHE A 169 -1.64 29.98 -17.84
C PHE A 169 -1.15 30.41 -19.22
N ALA A 170 -0.78 31.69 -19.41
CA ALA A 170 -0.26 32.18 -20.68
C ALA A 170 1.08 31.53 -21.05
N SER A 171 1.94 31.25 -20.05
CA SER A 171 3.23 30.60 -20.26
C SER A 171 3.17 29.07 -20.24
N GLY A 172 2.11 28.48 -19.69
CA GLY A 172 2.00 27.04 -19.43
C GLY A 172 3.00 26.53 -18.36
N ARG A 173 3.61 27.44 -17.59
CA ARG A 173 4.63 27.09 -16.59
C ARG A 173 4.08 27.28 -15.19
N PHE A 174 4.06 26.18 -14.43
CA PHE A 174 3.61 26.13 -13.04
C PHE A 174 4.81 25.77 -12.16
N THR A 175 5.56 26.79 -11.69
CA THR A 175 6.74 26.58 -10.85
C THR A 175 6.34 26.10 -9.46
N ASN A 176 7.14 25.26 -8.84
CA ASN A 176 6.94 24.79 -7.46
C ASN A 176 7.83 25.54 -6.48
N ALA A 177 7.49 25.50 -5.20
CA ALA A 177 8.36 25.92 -4.12
C ALA A 177 9.68 25.11 -4.14
N PRO A 178 10.75 25.65 -3.57
CA PRO A 178 12.02 24.95 -3.48
C PRO A 178 11.88 23.64 -2.72
N THR A 179 12.48 22.58 -3.26
CA THR A 179 12.49 21.26 -2.64
C THR A 179 13.40 21.24 -1.41
N VAL A 180 12.93 20.66 -0.31
CA VAL A 180 13.77 20.42 0.87
C VAL A 180 14.81 19.37 0.55
N ILE A 181 16.09 19.76 0.54
CA ILE A 181 17.21 18.84 0.28
C ILE A 181 17.70 18.19 1.58
N ARG A 182 17.81 18.97 2.64
CA ARG A 182 18.29 18.52 3.95
C ARG A 182 17.08 18.25 4.86
N MET A 183 16.61 17.00 4.87
CA MET A 183 15.45 16.62 5.66
C MET A 183 15.69 16.66 7.18
N ASP A 184 16.95 16.63 7.61
CA ASP A 184 17.32 16.76 9.01
C ASP A 184 17.01 18.16 9.59
N ASP A 185 16.87 19.17 8.74
CA ASP A 185 16.55 20.54 9.15
C ASP A 185 15.03 20.74 9.42
N LEU A 186 14.19 19.78 9.06
CA LEU A 186 12.75 19.86 9.30
C LEU A 186 12.41 19.81 10.80
N PRO A 187 11.39 20.57 11.27
CA PRO A 187 10.94 20.46 12.65
C PRO A 187 10.34 19.07 12.92
N TYR A 188 10.30 18.68 14.20
CA TYR A 188 9.53 17.52 14.63
C TYR A 188 8.03 17.84 14.53
N PRO A 189 7.20 16.92 14.03
CA PRO A 189 5.75 17.11 14.01
C PRO A 189 5.20 17.15 15.44
N ASP A 190 4.21 18.00 15.66
CA ASP A 190 3.49 18.09 16.92
C ASP A 190 2.10 17.46 16.77
N TYR A 191 1.77 16.52 17.63
CA TYR A 191 0.49 15.81 17.63
C TYR A 191 -0.36 16.10 18.87
N ASP A 192 0.03 17.04 19.74
CA ASP A 192 -0.66 17.29 21.02
C ASP A 192 -2.12 17.69 20.80
N ASP A 193 -2.39 18.60 19.86
CA ASP A 193 -3.76 19.02 19.53
C ASP A 193 -4.59 17.86 18.96
N TYR A 194 -4.00 17.05 18.07
CA TYR A 194 -4.68 15.87 17.52
C TYR A 194 -5.09 14.91 18.64
N PHE A 195 -4.18 14.58 19.57
CA PHE A 195 -4.49 13.68 20.67
C PHE A 195 -5.46 14.29 21.67
N ALA A 196 -5.39 15.59 21.93
CA ALA A 196 -6.36 16.31 22.77
C ALA A 196 -7.78 16.25 22.16
N GLN A 197 -7.91 16.45 20.85
CA GLN A 197 -9.20 16.35 20.15
C GLN A 197 -9.68 14.89 20.09
N PHE A 198 -8.78 13.94 19.81
CA PHE A 198 -9.12 12.52 19.77
C PHE A 198 -9.64 12.02 21.11
N ALA A 199 -9.01 12.42 22.24
CA ALA A 199 -9.43 12.07 23.59
C ALA A 199 -10.86 12.56 23.94
N ARG A 200 -11.32 13.65 23.32
CA ARG A 200 -12.69 14.19 23.48
C ARG A 200 -13.68 13.59 22.48
N SER A 201 -13.19 12.89 21.45
CA SER A 201 -14.03 12.35 20.38
C SER A 201 -14.74 11.06 20.79
N ARG A 202 -15.93 10.80 20.20
CA ARG A 202 -16.64 9.52 20.36
C ARG A 202 -15.88 8.33 19.78
N PHE A 203 -14.84 8.57 18.98
CA PHE A 203 -14.03 7.52 18.33
C PHE A 203 -12.96 6.93 19.25
N GLN A 204 -12.63 7.60 20.36
CA GLN A 204 -11.66 7.16 21.35
C GLN A 204 -11.83 5.69 21.78
N ARG A 205 -13.08 5.20 21.85
CA ARG A 205 -13.40 3.83 22.28
C ARG A 205 -13.34 2.79 21.17
N SER A 206 -13.27 3.20 19.92
CA SER A 206 -13.43 2.31 18.76
C SER A 206 -12.29 2.37 17.77
N TRP A 207 -11.42 3.36 17.87
CA TRP A 207 -10.27 3.57 17.00
C TRP A 207 -9.00 3.64 17.84
N GLU A 208 -7.92 3.09 17.30
CA GLU A 208 -6.57 3.24 17.84
C GLU A 208 -5.86 4.30 16.99
N PRO A 209 -5.47 5.44 17.58
CA PRO A 209 -4.77 6.49 16.85
C PRO A 209 -3.36 6.00 16.48
N ARG A 210 -2.82 6.54 15.38
CA ARG A 210 -1.46 6.26 14.92
C ARG A 210 -0.69 7.56 14.78
N ILE A 211 0.61 7.47 14.99
CA ILE A 211 1.55 8.54 14.67
C ILE A 211 1.99 8.35 13.22
N PHE A 212 1.82 9.37 12.39
CA PHE A 212 2.43 9.39 11.06
C PHE A 212 3.86 9.92 11.18
N PHE A 213 4.79 9.21 10.57
CA PHE A 213 6.20 9.53 10.68
C PHE A 213 6.87 9.48 9.32
N GLU A 214 7.60 10.53 8.97
CA GLU A 214 8.27 10.67 7.69
C GLU A 214 9.78 10.50 7.87
N THR A 215 10.37 9.50 7.19
CA THR A 215 11.84 9.33 7.15
C THR A 215 12.42 9.71 5.80
N SER A 216 11.61 9.71 4.73
CA SER A 216 12.07 10.07 3.38
C SER A 216 10.96 10.69 2.54
N ARG A 217 11.33 11.47 1.53
CA ARG A 217 10.47 12.02 0.48
C ARG A 217 10.94 11.60 -0.90
N GLY A 218 10.00 11.53 -1.84
CA GLY A 218 10.27 11.08 -3.19
C GLY A 218 10.35 9.56 -3.29
N CYS A 219 10.92 9.06 -4.40
CA CYS A 219 11.03 7.62 -4.63
C CYS A 219 12.30 7.31 -5.43
N TRP A 220 13.29 6.65 -4.79
CA TRP A 220 14.56 6.30 -5.45
C TRP A 220 14.41 5.37 -6.66
N TRP A 221 13.31 4.58 -6.70
CA TRP A 221 12.97 3.82 -7.89
C TRP A 221 12.37 4.72 -8.97
N GLY A 222 11.46 5.62 -8.58
CA GLY A 222 10.82 6.59 -9.47
C GLY A 222 11.81 7.54 -10.17
N GLU A 223 12.88 7.93 -9.48
CA GLU A 223 13.98 8.70 -10.11
C GLU A 223 14.64 7.95 -11.26
N LYS A 224 14.83 6.63 -11.12
CA LYS A 224 15.47 5.78 -12.13
C LYS A 224 14.49 5.37 -13.22
N MET A 225 13.30 4.95 -12.80
CA MET A 225 12.27 4.39 -13.67
C MET A 225 10.90 4.57 -13.03
N HIS A 226 10.21 5.64 -13.39
CA HIS A 226 8.90 5.97 -12.84
C HIS A 226 7.87 4.89 -13.23
N CYS A 227 7.21 4.28 -12.24
CA CYS A 227 6.12 3.34 -12.48
C CYS A 227 4.99 4.02 -13.25
N THR A 228 4.49 3.39 -14.33
CA THR A 228 3.61 4.07 -15.29
C THR A 228 2.31 4.58 -14.70
N PHE A 229 1.81 3.93 -13.68
CA PHE A 229 0.54 4.27 -13.00
C PHE A 229 0.66 5.21 -11.81
N CYS A 230 1.88 5.43 -11.29
CA CYS A 230 2.09 6.16 -10.04
C CYS A 230 2.00 7.67 -10.25
N GLY A 231 1.00 8.31 -9.65
CA GLY A 231 0.81 9.77 -9.63
C GLY A 231 1.32 10.44 -8.35
N LEU A 232 1.98 9.72 -7.46
CA LEU A 232 2.56 10.30 -6.26
C LEU A 232 3.80 11.16 -6.59
N ASN A 233 4.17 12.07 -5.68
CA ASN A 233 5.32 12.96 -5.83
C ASN A 233 5.26 13.85 -7.08
N GLY A 234 4.11 14.47 -7.32
CA GLY A 234 3.85 15.29 -8.51
C GLY A 234 4.85 16.41 -8.74
N ALA A 235 5.34 17.07 -7.68
CA ALA A 235 6.34 18.13 -7.79
C ALA A 235 7.71 17.59 -8.16
N THR A 236 8.15 16.49 -7.56
CA THR A 236 9.46 15.89 -7.80
C THR A 236 9.54 14.45 -7.32
N MET A 237 10.18 13.59 -8.12
CA MET A 237 10.54 12.23 -7.71
C MET A 237 11.84 12.18 -6.92
N GLN A 238 12.56 13.30 -6.80
CA GLN A 238 13.86 13.35 -6.13
C GLN A 238 13.78 12.69 -4.75
N PHE A 239 14.58 11.66 -4.55
CA PHE A 239 14.63 10.93 -3.30
C PHE A 239 15.58 11.58 -2.31
N ARG A 240 15.11 11.80 -1.09
CA ARG A 240 15.86 12.35 0.04
C ARG A 240 15.41 11.65 1.30
N SER A 241 16.34 11.40 2.22
CA SER A 241 16.06 10.78 3.51
C SER A 241 16.70 11.57 4.65
N LYS A 242 16.11 11.47 5.85
CA LYS A 242 16.75 11.91 7.09
C LYS A 242 17.96 11.04 7.37
N SER A 243 18.95 11.56 8.10
CA SER A 243 19.99 10.72 8.67
C SER A 243 19.39 9.71 9.66
N ALA A 244 20.07 8.57 9.87
CA ALA A 244 19.63 7.56 10.82
C ALA A 244 19.46 8.12 12.24
N ASP A 245 20.41 8.94 12.69
CA ASP A 245 20.37 9.58 14.00
C ASP A 245 19.15 10.49 14.13
N ARG A 246 18.92 11.35 13.12
CA ARG A 246 17.77 12.27 13.10
C ARG A 246 16.44 11.52 13.12
N ALA A 247 16.32 10.46 12.33
CA ALA A 247 15.10 9.64 12.28
C ALA A 247 14.85 8.92 13.61
N LEU A 248 15.90 8.38 14.25
CA LEU A 248 15.81 7.72 15.55
C LEU A 248 15.44 8.68 16.67
N ASP A 249 16.02 9.87 16.70
CA ASP A 249 15.75 10.89 17.72
C ASP A 249 14.32 11.42 17.60
N GLU A 250 13.84 11.69 16.38
CA GLU A 250 12.47 12.12 16.13
C GLU A 250 11.47 11.03 16.50
N LEU A 251 11.69 9.79 16.07
CA LEU A 251 10.83 8.65 16.43
C LEU A 251 10.75 8.48 17.93
N THR A 252 11.88 8.54 18.64
CA THR A 252 11.93 8.43 20.10
C THR A 252 11.14 9.56 20.75
N CYS A 253 11.35 10.80 20.32
CA CYS A 253 10.62 11.96 20.82
C CYS A 253 9.10 11.79 20.66
N LEU A 254 8.63 11.36 19.48
CA LEU A 254 7.20 11.19 19.20
C LEU A 254 6.58 10.06 20.03
N THR A 255 7.29 8.95 20.18
CA THR A 255 6.79 7.78 20.93
C THR A 255 6.81 7.99 22.44
N ASP A 256 7.76 8.77 22.96
CA ASP A 256 7.80 9.17 24.37
C ASP A 256 6.67 10.14 24.74
N ARG A 257 6.32 11.06 23.81
CA ARG A 257 5.17 11.98 24.01
C ARG A 257 3.81 11.28 23.90
N HIS A 258 3.69 10.27 23.05
CA HIS A 258 2.44 9.56 22.76
C HIS A 258 2.62 8.04 22.91
N PRO A 259 2.81 7.54 24.14
CA PRO A 259 3.15 6.13 24.37
C PRO A 259 1.99 5.19 24.00
N GLY A 260 2.37 4.04 23.43
CA GLY A 260 1.42 2.97 23.07
C GLY A 260 0.71 3.16 21.73
N CYS A 261 1.03 4.19 20.95
CA CYS A 261 0.56 4.35 19.59
C CYS A 261 1.45 3.60 18.60
N ASP A 262 0.84 2.89 17.65
CA ASP A 262 1.56 2.39 16.48
C ASP A 262 2.05 3.55 15.59
N VAL A 263 3.12 3.33 14.85
CA VAL A 263 3.69 4.33 13.94
C VAL A 263 3.54 3.86 12.50
N GLU A 264 3.01 4.74 11.66
CA GLU A 264 2.85 4.51 10.22
C GLU A 264 3.80 5.43 9.46
N MET A 265 4.80 4.85 8.79
CA MET A 265 5.72 5.62 7.96
C MET A 265 4.96 6.11 6.72
N THR A 266 5.13 7.39 6.39
CA THR A 266 4.48 8.03 5.24
C THR A 266 5.37 8.01 3.99
N ASP A 267 6.53 7.40 4.08
CA ASP A 267 7.51 7.25 3.00
C ASP A 267 6.92 6.45 1.83
N ASN A 268 7.15 6.90 0.60
CA ASN A 268 6.74 6.16 -0.60
C ASN A 268 7.64 4.95 -0.90
N ILE A 269 8.80 4.85 -0.25
CA ILE A 269 9.73 3.74 -0.36
C ILE A 269 10.83 3.83 0.69
N LEU A 270 11.08 2.73 1.41
CA LEU A 270 12.15 2.62 2.40
C LEU A 270 13.53 2.89 1.76
N ASP A 271 14.36 3.73 2.41
CA ASP A 271 15.75 3.91 2.03
C ASP A 271 16.57 2.64 2.28
N LEU A 272 17.22 2.14 1.24
CA LEU A 272 18.08 0.95 1.37
C LEU A 272 19.34 1.21 2.22
N ALA A 273 19.74 2.46 2.40
CA ALA A 273 20.86 2.81 3.28
C ALA A 273 20.52 2.50 4.75
N TYR A 274 19.27 2.61 5.15
CA TYR A 274 18.81 2.34 6.52
C TYR A 274 19.04 0.91 7.01
N PHE A 275 19.28 -0.05 6.12
CA PHE A 275 19.71 -1.38 6.53
C PHE A 275 21.13 -1.43 7.14
N LYS A 276 21.91 -0.34 7.02
CA LYS A 276 23.27 -0.26 7.58
C LYS A 276 23.30 0.35 8.98
N ASP A 277 22.33 1.21 9.31
CA ASP A 277 22.33 2.07 10.49
C ASP A 277 20.98 2.15 11.20
N PHE A 278 19.96 2.76 10.61
CA PHE A 278 18.66 3.01 11.24
C PHE A 278 17.96 1.72 11.70
N VAL A 279 17.81 0.73 10.81
CA VAL A 279 17.08 -0.52 11.10
C VAL A 279 17.79 -1.36 12.17
N PRO A 280 19.13 -1.58 12.11
CA PRO A 280 19.86 -2.27 13.18
C PRO A 280 19.77 -1.57 14.54
N GLU A 281 19.87 -0.23 14.55
CA GLU A 281 19.79 0.53 15.80
C GLU A 281 18.37 0.50 16.39
N LEU A 282 17.34 0.55 15.54
CA LEU A 282 15.95 0.39 15.96
C LEU A 282 15.72 -0.98 16.61
N ALA A 283 16.26 -2.05 16.01
CA ALA A 283 16.22 -3.41 16.57
C ALA A 283 16.95 -3.49 17.94
N ARG A 284 18.08 -2.79 18.09
CA ARG A 284 18.84 -2.74 19.34
C ARG A 284 18.06 -2.05 20.46
N ARG A 285 17.33 -0.98 20.16
CA ARG A 285 16.51 -0.23 21.13
C ARG A 285 15.30 -1.02 21.61
N LYS A 286 14.88 -2.08 20.90
CA LYS A 286 13.74 -2.94 21.25
C LYS A 286 12.46 -2.13 21.59
N ILE A 287 12.18 -1.11 20.82
CA ILE A 287 10.99 -0.30 21.01
C ILE A 287 9.78 -1.17 20.67
N ASP A 288 8.84 -1.33 21.61
CA ASP A 288 7.65 -2.16 21.44
C ASP A 288 6.56 -1.39 20.66
N LEU A 289 6.78 -1.26 19.37
CA LEU A 289 5.89 -0.56 18.45
C LEU A 289 5.55 -1.46 17.26
N GLY A 290 4.32 -1.31 16.75
CA GLY A 290 3.95 -1.80 15.44
C GLY A 290 4.34 -0.77 14.38
N LEU A 291 5.37 -1.06 13.59
CA LEU A 291 5.80 -0.19 12.51
C LEU A 291 5.34 -0.71 11.15
N PHE A 292 4.98 0.22 10.26
CA PHE A 292 4.64 -0.05 8.85
C PHE A 292 5.58 0.72 7.93
N TYR A 293 6.01 0.10 6.82
CA TYR A 293 6.80 0.76 5.76
C TYR A 293 6.33 0.40 4.36
N GLU A 294 6.35 1.35 3.43
CA GLU A 294 6.32 1.04 2.00
C GLU A 294 7.72 0.65 1.52
N THR A 295 7.81 -0.43 0.75
CA THR A 295 9.07 -0.99 0.27
C THR A 295 8.98 -1.38 -1.20
N LYS A 296 10.11 -1.80 -1.78
CA LYS A 296 10.13 -2.48 -3.07
C LYS A 296 10.24 -3.99 -2.87
N ALA A 297 9.62 -4.77 -3.77
CA ALA A 297 9.56 -6.25 -3.67
C ALA A 297 10.90 -6.97 -3.95
N ASN A 298 12.03 -6.27 -3.93
CA ASN A 298 13.37 -6.82 -4.15
C ASN A 298 14.19 -7.00 -2.87
N LEU A 299 13.53 -7.03 -1.71
CA LEU A 299 14.20 -7.27 -0.43
C LEU A 299 14.78 -8.69 -0.37
N ARG A 300 15.94 -8.80 0.28
CA ARG A 300 16.56 -10.09 0.61
C ARG A 300 15.98 -10.63 1.91
N LYS A 301 16.08 -11.94 2.12
CA LYS A 301 15.57 -12.62 3.33
C LYS A 301 16.11 -12.00 4.63
N GLU A 302 17.42 -11.71 4.64
CA GLU A 302 18.09 -11.07 5.77
C GLU A 302 17.54 -9.67 6.05
N GLN A 303 17.20 -8.91 5.01
CA GLN A 303 16.60 -7.58 5.17
C GLN A 303 15.20 -7.67 5.78
N ILE A 304 14.38 -8.63 5.37
CA ILE A 304 13.06 -8.86 5.96
C ILE A 304 13.21 -9.27 7.45
N ARG A 305 14.21 -10.09 7.77
CA ARG A 305 14.53 -10.45 9.17
C ARG A 305 14.91 -9.23 9.99
N MET A 306 15.78 -8.37 9.45
CA MET A 306 16.15 -7.10 10.10
C MET A 306 14.94 -6.19 10.34
N LEU A 307 14.03 -6.09 9.37
CA LEU A 307 12.78 -5.31 9.53
C LEU A 307 11.92 -5.87 10.66
N ARG A 308 11.72 -7.21 10.69
CA ARG A 308 10.99 -7.87 11.77
C ARG A 308 11.60 -7.58 13.14
N ASP A 309 12.91 -7.73 13.25
CA ASP A 309 13.65 -7.57 14.51
C ASP A 309 13.63 -6.11 15.00
N ALA A 310 13.50 -5.16 14.06
CA ALA A 310 13.30 -3.74 14.31
C ALA A 310 11.85 -3.36 14.67
N GLY A 311 10.92 -4.31 14.77
CA GLY A 311 9.52 -4.03 15.09
C GLY A 311 8.64 -3.65 13.90
N ILE A 312 9.15 -3.72 12.65
CA ILE A 312 8.36 -3.49 11.45
C ILE A 312 7.50 -4.73 11.20
N ARG A 313 6.21 -4.63 11.53
CA ARG A 313 5.25 -5.73 11.51
C ARG A 313 4.57 -5.92 10.17
N SER A 314 4.46 -4.85 9.39
CA SER A 314 3.86 -4.89 8.07
C SER A 314 4.61 -4.01 7.09
N ILE A 315 4.60 -4.43 5.81
CA ILE A 315 5.20 -3.70 4.70
C ILE A 315 4.24 -3.64 3.51
N GLN A 316 4.34 -2.59 2.72
CA GLN A 316 3.70 -2.53 1.39
C GLN A 316 4.78 -2.67 0.31
N PRO A 317 5.00 -3.88 -0.23
CA PRO A 317 6.15 -4.14 -1.11
C PRO A 317 5.94 -3.77 -2.58
N GLY A 318 4.80 -3.18 -2.94
CA GLY A 318 4.50 -2.77 -4.31
C GLY A 318 4.58 -3.93 -5.33
N ILE A 319 3.96 -5.07 -5.05
CA ILE A 319 3.95 -6.27 -5.91
C ILE A 319 3.19 -6.04 -7.22
N GLU A 320 1.96 -5.57 -7.15
CA GLU A 320 1.01 -5.18 -8.20
C GLU A 320 0.66 -6.26 -9.24
N SER A 321 1.51 -7.24 -9.52
CA SER A 321 1.25 -8.35 -10.44
C SER A 321 2.13 -9.56 -10.13
N LEU A 322 1.67 -10.74 -10.56
CA LEU A 322 2.42 -12.01 -10.51
C LEU A 322 2.86 -12.47 -11.91
N HIS A 323 2.94 -11.58 -12.91
CA HIS A 323 3.37 -11.93 -14.26
C HIS A 323 4.36 -10.91 -14.84
N ASP A 324 5.48 -11.39 -15.38
CA ASP A 324 6.61 -10.56 -15.83
C ASP A 324 6.22 -9.56 -16.93
N SER A 325 5.37 -9.95 -17.90
CA SER A 325 4.94 -9.05 -18.98
C SER A 325 4.18 -7.86 -18.43
N VAL A 326 3.28 -8.06 -17.46
CA VAL A 326 2.51 -6.98 -16.82
C VAL A 326 3.42 -6.09 -15.95
N LEU A 327 4.34 -6.70 -15.18
CA LEU A 327 5.34 -5.95 -14.38
C LEU A 327 6.26 -5.08 -15.25
N LYS A 328 6.58 -5.54 -16.47
CA LYS A 328 7.35 -4.77 -17.46
C LYS A 328 6.58 -3.56 -17.96
N LEU A 329 5.29 -3.69 -18.27
CA LEU A 329 4.41 -2.56 -18.64
C LEU A 329 4.32 -1.52 -17.52
N MET A 330 4.29 -1.96 -16.27
CA MET A 330 4.29 -1.09 -15.09
C MET A 330 5.63 -0.40 -14.83
N ARG A 331 6.73 -0.84 -15.45
CA ARG A 331 8.11 -0.42 -15.16
C ARG A 331 8.52 -0.73 -13.70
N LYS A 332 8.07 -1.89 -13.15
CA LYS A 332 8.32 -2.24 -11.73
C LYS A 332 9.76 -2.69 -11.46
N GLY A 333 10.48 -3.23 -12.43
CA GLY A 333 11.87 -3.70 -12.30
C GLY A 333 12.06 -4.83 -11.28
N VAL A 334 11.04 -5.67 -11.12
CA VAL A 334 11.05 -6.93 -10.38
C VAL A 334 10.36 -7.99 -11.22
N SER A 335 10.59 -9.28 -10.93
CA SER A 335 9.94 -10.39 -11.61
C SER A 335 8.83 -11.02 -10.74
N ALA A 336 7.94 -11.78 -11.39
CA ALA A 336 6.89 -12.53 -10.73
C ALA A 336 7.43 -13.48 -9.65
N LEU A 337 8.49 -14.24 -9.97
CA LEU A 337 9.12 -15.12 -8.99
C LEU A 337 9.73 -14.37 -7.81
N GLN A 338 10.31 -13.17 -8.01
CA GLN A 338 10.79 -12.33 -6.89
C GLN A 338 9.64 -11.85 -6.00
N ASN A 339 8.50 -11.51 -6.58
CA ASN A 339 7.30 -11.15 -5.83
C ASN A 339 6.80 -12.33 -4.98
N ILE A 340 6.73 -13.53 -5.55
CA ILE A 340 6.32 -14.75 -4.84
C ILE A 340 7.34 -15.13 -3.76
N GLN A 341 8.62 -15.02 -4.05
CA GLN A 341 9.72 -15.21 -3.09
C GLN A 341 9.56 -14.29 -1.87
N LEU A 342 9.28 -13.01 -2.11
CA LEU A 342 9.04 -12.06 -1.03
C LEU A 342 7.85 -12.47 -0.16
N LEU A 343 6.72 -12.85 -0.75
CA LEU A 343 5.54 -13.34 -0.02
C LEU A 343 5.87 -14.56 0.84
N LYS A 344 6.69 -15.50 0.30
CA LYS A 344 7.17 -16.67 1.04
C LYS A 344 8.01 -16.28 2.25
N TRP A 345 9.01 -15.41 2.06
CA TRP A 345 9.88 -14.97 3.14
C TRP A 345 9.15 -14.09 4.18
N CYS A 346 8.19 -13.28 3.74
CA CYS A 346 7.32 -12.54 4.65
C CYS A 346 6.52 -13.48 5.55
N LYS A 347 5.94 -14.55 5.00
CA LYS A 347 5.25 -15.58 5.78
C LYS A 347 6.21 -16.29 6.75
N GLU A 348 7.39 -16.69 6.27
CA GLU A 348 8.40 -17.37 7.08
C GLU A 348 8.84 -16.54 8.28
N LEU A 349 9.04 -15.25 8.07
CA LEU A 349 9.58 -14.33 9.07
C LEU A 349 8.51 -13.57 9.87
N GLY A 350 7.22 -13.79 9.57
CA GLY A 350 6.13 -13.16 10.32
C GLY A 350 5.97 -11.66 10.07
N VAL A 351 6.35 -11.17 8.87
CA VAL A 351 6.09 -9.81 8.41
C VAL A 351 4.88 -9.82 7.48
N GLU A 352 3.88 -8.98 7.70
CA GLU A 352 2.66 -8.94 6.90
C GLU A 352 2.87 -8.12 5.62
N PRO A 353 2.77 -8.71 4.41
CA PRO A 353 2.81 -7.96 3.17
C PRO A 353 1.41 -7.44 2.81
N LEU A 354 1.23 -6.13 2.74
CA LEU A 354 0.02 -5.47 2.26
C LEU A 354 0.18 -5.22 0.75
N TRP A 355 -0.54 -5.95 -0.09
CA TRP A 355 -0.36 -5.87 -1.54
C TRP A 355 -1.66 -6.08 -2.32
N ASN A 356 -1.65 -5.67 -3.57
CA ASN A 356 -2.80 -5.68 -4.47
C ASN A 356 -2.40 -6.20 -5.84
N ILE A 357 -3.41 -6.56 -6.66
CA ILE A 357 -3.24 -6.83 -8.09
C ILE A 357 -3.88 -5.68 -8.86
N LEU A 358 -3.10 -5.03 -9.72
CA LEU A 358 -3.56 -4.01 -10.67
C LEU A 358 -3.74 -4.64 -12.05
N VAL A 359 -4.83 -4.26 -12.72
CA VAL A 359 -5.21 -4.76 -14.05
C VAL A 359 -5.60 -3.62 -14.98
N GLY A 360 -5.61 -3.87 -16.28
CA GLY A 360 -6.05 -2.88 -17.25
C GLY A 360 -4.93 -1.94 -17.70
N PHE A 361 -3.69 -2.38 -17.70
CA PHE A 361 -2.62 -1.63 -18.37
C PHE A 361 -2.80 -1.73 -19.89
N PRO A 362 -2.56 -0.63 -20.64
CA PRO A 362 -2.65 -0.70 -22.10
C PRO A 362 -1.76 -1.81 -22.65
N ARG A 363 -2.31 -2.59 -23.59
CA ARG A 363 -1.60 -3.71 -24.29
C ARG A 363 -1.14 -4.83 -23.35
N GLU A 364 -1.75 -5.00 -22.18
CA GLU A 364 -1.43 -6.16 -21.33
C GLU A 364 -1.94 -7.46 -21.98
N PRO A 365 -1.11 -8.52 -22.00
CA PRO A 365 -1.51 -9.77 -22.65
C PRO A 365 -2.57 -10.52 -21.82
N ALA A 366 -3.69 -10.89 -22.43
CA ALA A 366 -4.76 -11.66 -21.77
C ALA A 366 -4.27 -13.02 -21.23
N GLU A 367 -3.32 -13.66 -21.91
CA GLU A 367 -2.68 -14.92 -21.51
C GLU A 367 -1.91 -14.80 -20.18
N SER A 368 -1.43 -13.60 -19.84
CA SER A 368 -0.79 -13.35 -18.54
C SER A 368 -1.75 -13.60 -17.38
N TYR A 369 -3.01 -13.31 -17.57
CA TYR A 369 -4.06 -13.52 -16.57
C TYR A 369 -4.49 -14.99 -16.48
N ALA A 370 -4.52 -15.70 -17.60
CA ALA A 370 -4.73 -17.14 -17.61
C ALA A 370 -3.60 -17.87 -16.86
N TRP A 371 -2.34 -17.46 -17.08
CA TRP A 371 -1.19 -17.98 -16.36
C TRP A 371 -1.28 -17.68 -14.84
N MET A 372 -1.58 -16.43 -14.45
CA MET A 372 -1.74 -16.06 -13.04
C MET A 372 -2.85 -16.89 -12.36
N ALA A 373 -3.98 -17.09 -13.05
CA ALA A 373 -5.09 -17.88 -12.51
C ALA A 373 -4.69 -19.34 -12.25
N ASN A 374 -3.80 -19.91 -13.06
CA ASN A 374 -3.25 -21.25 -12.87
C ASN A 374 -2.19 -21.32 -11.76
N VAL A 375 -1.43 -20.25 -11.54
CA VAL A 375 -0.39 -20.20 -10.50
C VAL A 375 -0.96 -19.92 -9.12
N ILE A 376 -1.99 -19.07 -9.00
CA ILE A 376 -2.59 -18.70 -7.70
C ILE A 376 -2.96 -19.93 -6.83
N PRO A 377 -3.56 -21.02 -7.33
CA PRO A 377 -3.83 -22.20 -6.53
C PRO A 377 -2.58 -22.81 -5.86
N LEU A 378 -1.41 -22.66 -6.48
CA LEU A 378 -0.12 -23.12 -5.92
C LEU A 378 0.38 -22.22 -4.78
N LEU A 379 -0.18 -21.01 -4.64
CA LEU A 379 0.25 -19.97 -3.68
C LEU A 379 -0.69 -19.84 -2.49
N THR A 380 -1.74 -20.67 -2.37
CA THR A 380 -2.80 -20.49 -1.37
C THR A 380 -2.34 -20.57 0.08
N HIS A 381 -1.15 -21.06 0.32
CA HIS A 381 -0.48 -21.05 1.62
C HIS A 381 0.19 -19.71 1.96
N LEU A 382 0.40 -18.82 0.99
CA LEU A 382 1.03 -17.50 1.17
C LEU A 382 -0.03 -16.43 1.46
N PRO A 383 0.37 -15.21 1.92
CA PRO A 383 -0.56 -14.10 2.12
C PRO A 383 -1.18 -13.63 0.79
N PRO A 384 -2.53 -13.63 0.65
CA PRO A 384 -3.20 -13.22 -0.58
C PRO A 384 -3.19 -11.70 -0.78
N ALA A 385 -3.38 -11.26 -2.03
CA ALA A 385 -3.62 -9.85 -2.33
C ALA A 385 -4.89 -9.34 -1.61
N HIS A 386 -4.86 -8.08 -1.15
CA HIS A 386 -6.02 -7.48 -0.49
C HIS A 386 -7.17 -7.25 -1.46
N PHE A 387 -6.87 -6.82 -2.68
CA PHE A 387 -7.85 -6.66 -3.75
C PHE A 387 -7.21 -6.78 -5.14
N ILE A 388 -8.06 -6.92 -6.14
CA ILE A 388 -7.75 -6.76 -7.55
C ILE A 388 -8.59 -5.59 -8.07
N SER A 389 -7.97 -4.64 -8.76
CA SER A 389 -8.65 -3.46 -9.29
C SER A 389 -8.06 -3.00 -10.62
N PRO A 390 -8.88 -2.40 -11.48
CA PRO A 390 -8.37 -1.69 -12.64
C PRO A 390 -7.43 -0.55 -12.23
N ILE A 391 -6.48 -0.23 -13.11
CA ILE A 391 -5.66 0.97 -12.95
C ILE A 391 -6.58 2.20 -12.89
N ARG A 392 -6.12 3.18 -12.13
CA ARG A 392 -6.68 4.53 -12.12
C ARG A 392 -5.70 5.44 -12.85
N LEU A 393 -6.23 6.35 -13.62
CA LEU A 393 -5.41 7.37 -14.27
C LEU A 393 -5.32 8.59 -13.34
N ASP A 394 -4.17 8.74 -12.74
CA ASP A 394 -3.87 9.84 -11.82
C ASP A 394 -3.02 10.90 -12.52
N ARG A 395 -3.32 12.18 -12.26
CA ARG A 395 -2.42 13.27 -12.65
C ARG A 395 -1.02 13.00 -12.11
N PHE A 396 -0.01 13.46 -12.77
CA PHE A 396 1.40 13.26 -12.47
C PHE A 396 1.97 11.86 -12.75
N SER A 397 1.13 10.87 -13.09
CA SER A 397 1.64 9.57 -13.54
C SER A 397 2.15 9.63 -14.98
N PRO A 398 3.11 8.76 -15.37
CA PRO A 398 3.46 8.60 -16.78
C PRO A 398 2.27 8.22 -17.66
N ASN A 399 1.32 7.42 -17.16
CA ASN A 399 0.08 7.11 -17.88
C ASN A 399 -0.74 8.37 -18.24
N TYR A 400 -0.67 9.42 -17.42
CA TYR A 400 -1.33 10.69 -17.71
C TYR A 400 -0.52 11.55 -18.68
N PHE A 401 0.78 11.75 -18.41
CA PHE A 401 1.60 12.62 -19.25
C PHE A 401 1.96 12.03 -20.61
N GLU A 402 2.09 10.70 -20.69
CA GLU A 402 2.44 9.96 -21.89
C GLU A 402 1.23 9.13 -22.41
N ALA A 403 0.00 9.53 -22.09
CA ALA A 403 -1.21 8.74 -22.29
C ALA A 403 -1.31 8.16 -23.71
N GLU A 404 -1.20 9.00 -24.72
CA GLU A 404 -1.29 8.62 -26.13
C GLU A 404 -0.18 7.64 -26.53
N LYS A 405 1.06 7.90 -26.12
CA LYS A 405 2.22 7.05 -26.37
C LYS A 405 2.08 5.67 -25.69
N LEU A 406 1.46 5.64 -24.52
CA LEU A 406 1.23 4.41 -23.76
C LEU A 406 -0.04 3.66 -24.18
N GLY A 407 -0.81 4.17 -25.14
CA GLY A 407 -1.97 3.49 -25.70
C GLY A 407 -3.30 3.86 -25.05
N LEU A 408 -3.37 5.02 -24.40
CA LEU A 408 -4.59 5.60 -23.83
C LEU A 408 -5.10 6.72 -24.75
N ALA A 409 -6.41 6.92 -24.78
CA ALA A 409 -7.11 7.96 -25.54
C ALA A 409 -8.24 8.55 -24.70
N ASN A 410 -8.84 9.65 -25.19
CA ASN A 410 -10.04 10.28 -24.61
C ASN A 410 -9.92 10.49 -23.09
N VAL A 411 -8.76 11.04 -22.67
CA VAL A 411 -8.48 11.30 -21.24
C VAL A 411 -9.34 12.45 -20.76
N GLU A 412 -10.30 12.17 -19.88
CA GLU A 412 -11.25 13.13 -19.33
C GLU A 412 -11.29 13.04 -17.78
N PRO A 413 -11.60 14.14 -17.07
CA PRO A 413 -11.82 14.08 -15.63
C PRO A 413 -12.87 13.02 -15.26
N LEU A 414 -12.73 12.39 -14.07
CA LEU A 414 -13.79 11.52 -13.56
C LEU A 414 -15.14 12.24 -13.57
N ASN A 415 -16.20 11.58 -14.07
CA ASN A 415 -17.55 12.14 -14.14
C ASN A 415 -18.08 12.68 -12.80
N ALA A 416 -17.56 12.17 -11.67
CA ALA A 416 -17.93 12.66 -10.35
C ALA A 416 -17.55 14.13 -10.11
N TYR A 417 -16.50 14.64 -10.78
CA TYR A 417 -16.06 16.04 -10.58
C TYR A 417 -17.12 17.08 -11.03
N GLN A 418 -17.94 16.80 -12.04
CA GLN A 418 -19.01 17.72 -12.47
C GLN A 418 -20.08 17.93 -11.39
N TYR A 419 -20.25 16.95 -10.48
CA TYR A 419 -21.17 17.05 -9.34
C TYR A 419 -20.50 17.68 -8.11
N VAL A 420 -19.18 17.70 -8.08
CA VAL A 420 -18.39 18.31 -7.00
C VAL A 420 -18.20 19.81 -7.25
N TYR A 421 -17.76 20.17 -8.48
CA TYR A 421 -17.46 21.53 -8.89
C TYR A 421 -18.49 22.00 -9.91
N ARG A 422 -19.54 22.65 -9.42
CA ARG A 422 -20.64 23.14 -10.26
C ARG A 422 -20.34 24.50 -10.89
N GLY A 423 -20.84 24.71 -12.10
CA GLY A 423 -20.69 25.98 -12.79
C GLY A 423 -19.28 26.27 -13.32
N ILE A 424 -18.37 25.30 -13.19
CA ILE A 424 -16.99 25.40 -13.69
C ILE A 424 -16.93 24.84 -15.12
N SER A 425 -16.20 25.54 -16.00
CA SER A 425 -16.02 25.11 -17.39
C SER A 425 -15.31 23.74 -17.49
N PRO A 426 -15.54 22.97 -18.56
CA PRO A 426 -14.84 21.69 -18.75
C PRO A 426 -13.31 21.81 -18.72
N GLU A 427 -12.75 22.91 -19.24
CA GLU A 427 -11.32 23.19 -19.21
C GLU A 427 -10.83 23.39 -17.76
N ALA A 428 -11.49 24.22 -16.99
CA ALA A 428 -11.16 24.48 -15.60
C ALA A 428 -11.35 23.22 -14.74
N LEU A 429 -12.38 22.43 -15.01
CA LEU A 429 -12.60 21.16 -14.35
C LEU A 429 -11.45 20.18 -14.65
N ARG A 430 -10.97 20.15 -15.90
CA ARG A 430 -9.78 19.35 -16.27
C ARG A 430 -8.54 19.81 -15.49
N ASN A 431 -8.37 21.11 -15.27
CA ASN A 431 -7.24 21.63 -14.51
C ASN A 431 -7.32 21.31 -13.01
N LEU A 432 -8.52 21.35 -12.42
CA LEU A 432 -8.75 21.00 -11.00
C LEU A 432 -8.69 19.50 -10.71
N ALA A 433 -8.99 18.64 -11.70
CA ALA A 433 -9.09 17.21 -11.49
C ALA A 433 -7.73 16.57 -11.23
N TYR A 434 -7.68 15.63 -10.28
CA TYR A 434 -6.55 14.74 -10.04
C TYR A 434 -6.75 13.36 -10.68
N HIS A 435 -7.98 12.87 -10.76
CA HIS A 435 -8.33 11.56 -11.29
C HIS A 435 -9.06 11.67 -12.63
N PHE A 436 -8.69 10.79 -13.56
CA PHE A 436 -9.20 10.80 -14.92
C PHE A 436 -9.77 9.43 -15.31
N VAL A 437 -10.63 9.43 -16.31
CA VAL A 437 -11.05 8.26 -17.10
C VAL A 437 -10.36 8.32 -18.45
N PHE A 438 -10.33 7.19 -19.13
CA PHE A 438 -9.70 7.04 -20.43
C PHE A 438 -10.33 5.90 -21.21
N ASP A 439 -10.10 5.89 -22.50
CA ASP A 439 -10.33 4.76 -23.38
C ASP A 439 -9.00 4.12 -23.79
N TYR A 440 -9.03 2.86 -24.19
CA TYR A 440 -7.87 2.21 -24.80
C TYR A 440 -7.84 2.49 -26.30
N GLN A 441 -6.67 2.84 -26.87
CA GLN A 441 -6.50 2.94 -28.32
C GLN A 441 -6.75 1.60 -29.02
N GLU A 442 -6.27 0.52 -28.41
CA GLU A 442 -6.55 -0.86 -28.82
C GLU A 442 -7.59 -1.44 -27.84
N PRO A 443 -8.78 -1.83 -28.30
CA PRO A 443 -9.83 -2.33 -27.41
C PRO A 443 -9.37 -3.51 -26.56
N GLN A 444 -9.60 -3.43 -25.25
CA GLN A 444 -9.28 -4.47 -24.27
C GLN A 444 -10.52 -4.79 -23.42
N ASP A 445 -10.85 -6.08 -23.32
CA ASP A 445 -11.91 -6.53 -22.40
C ASP A 445 -11.31 -7.00 -21.07
N VAL A 446 -10.86 -6.02 -20.27
CA VAL A 446 -10.26 -6.22 -18.94
C VAL A 446 -11.17 -7.06 -18.04
N ALA A 447 -12.48 -6.84 -18.12
CA ALA A 447 -13.44 -7.56 -17.28
C ALA A 447 -13.42 -9.06 -17.55
N THR A 448 -13.32 -9.47 -18.80
CA THR A 448 -13.33 -10.87 -19.21
C THR A 448 -12.00 -11.56 -18.86
N TYR A 449 -10.86 -10.99 -19.27
CA TYR A 449 -9.58 -11.71 -19.06
C TYR A 449 -9.06 -11.66 -17.61
N ALA A 450 -9.40 -10.64 -16.82
CA ALA A 450 -8.99 -10.57 -15.41
C ALA A 450 -9.92 -11.37 -14.46
N ARG A 451 -11.12 -11.76 -14.91
CA ARG A 451 -12.08 -12.50 -14.09
C ARG A 451 -11.55 -13.80 -13.49
N PRO A 452 -10.81 -14.68 -14.24
CA PRO A 452 -10.25 -15.89 -13.66
C PRO A 452 -9.32 -15.62 -12.47
N VAL A 453 -8.47 -14.59 -12.56
CA VAL A 453 -7.58 -14.18 -11.46
C VAL A 453 -8.40 -13.68 -10.27
N ALA A 454 -9.45 -12.92 -10.52
CA ALA A 454 -10.32 -12.41 -9.47
C ALA A 454 -11.03 -13.53 -8.70
N LEU A 455 -11.49 -14.58 -9.39
CA LEU A 455 -12.10 -15.76 -8.78
C LEU A 455 -11.06 -16.57 -7.99
N ALA A 456 -9.89 -16.83 -8.58
CA ALA A 456 -8.81 -17.52 -7.89
C ALA A 456 -8.34 -16.77 -6.62
N LEU A 457 -8.29 -15.44 -6.66
CA LEU A 457 -7.99 -14.62 -5.48
C LEU A 457 -9.09 -14.73 -4.40
N GLN A 458 -10.36 -14.82 -4.80
CA GLN A 458 -11.45 -15.02 -3.84
C GLN A 458 -11.33 -16.37 -3.12
N GLU A 459 -11.00 -17.43 -3.84
CA GLU A 459 -10.73 -18.76 -3.28
C GLU A 459 -9.52 -18.73 -2.36
N TRP A 460 -8.42 -18.11 -2.80
CA TRP A 460 -7.22 -17.93 -1.98
C TRP A 460 -7.54 -17.32 -0.62
N LYS A 461 -8.32 -16.23 -0.60
CA LYS A 461 -8.74 -15.59 0.64
C LYS A 461 -9.56 -16.48 1.58
N GLN A 462 -10.36 -17.38 1.03
CA GLN A 462 -11.15 -18.34 1.82
C GLN A 462 -10.27 -19.45 2.44
N LEU A 463 -9.10 -19.69 1.87
CA LEU A 463 -8.15 -20.72 2.30
C LEU A 463 -7.14 -20.21 3.34
N VAL A 464 -7.11 -18.90 3.64
CA VAL A 464 -6.22 -18.34 4.66
C VAL A 464 -6.42 -19.07 6.00
N GLY A 465 -5.30 -19.56 6.56
CA GLY A 465 -5.28 -20.33 7.81
C GLY A 465 -5.79 -21.78 7.68
N ARG A 466 -6.11 -22.26 6.47
CA ARG A 466 -6.54 -23.63 6.18
C ARG A 466 -5.65 -24.34 5.18
N SER A 467 -4.99 -23.61 4.30
CA SER A 467 -4.03 -24.08 3.30
C SER A 467 -2.62 -23.78 3.81
N ASP A 468 -1.73 -24.76 3.72
CA ASP A 468 -0.33 -24.58 4.07
C ASP A 468 0.59 -25.44 3.23
N LEU A 469 1.85 -24.98 3.10
CA LEU A 469 2.96 -25.71 2.51
C LEU A 469 4.23 -25.31 3.25
N PHE A 470 4.80 -26.23 4.00
CA PHE A 470 6.00 -25.97 4.78
C PHE A 470 6.99 -27.13 4.74
N SER A 471 8.24 -26.85 5.02
CA SER A 471 9.32 -27.85 5.05
C SER A 471 10.06 -27.86 6.36
N ILE A 472 10.52 -29.06 6.75
CA ILE A 472 11.36 -29.32 7.92
C ILE A 472 12.61 -30.02 7.44
N ASP A 473 13.75 -29.38 7.64
CA ASP A 473 15.05 -29.96 7.33
C ASP A 473 15.66 -30.65 8.56
N THR A 474 15.89 -31.97 8.46
CA THR A 474 16.46 -32.78 9.55
C THR A 474 17.96 -32.98 9.40
N GLY A 475 18.58 -32.42 8.36
CA GLY A 475 19.98 -32.63 8.02
C GLY A 475 20.16 -33.74 6.97
N ASP A 476 19.56 -34.91 7.17
CA ASP A 476 19.58 -36.03 6.21
C ASP A 476 18.41 -36.00 5.24
N HIS A 477 17.24 -35.57 5.69
CA HIS A 477 16.00 -35.53 4.93
C HIS A 477 15.35 -34.15 5.02
N LEU A 478 14.67 -33.76 3.94
CA LEU A 478 13.76 -32.63 3.90
C LEU A 478 12.34 -33.17 3.81
N LEU A 479 11.54 -32.90 4.83
CA LEU A 479 10.13 -33.26 4.90
C LEU A 479 9.30 -32.07 4.43
N ILE A 480 8.57 -32.23 3.33
CA ILE A 480 7.70 -31.18 2.77
C ILE A 480 6.25 -31.61 3.00
N TRP A 481 5.52 -30.84 3.81
CA TRP A 481 4.11 -31.01 4.07
C TRP A 481 3.30 -30.09 3.18
N ASP A 482 2.45 -30.68 2.35
CA ASP A 482 1.58 -29.97 1.43
C ASP A 482 0.12 -30.20 1.80
N LEU A 483 -0.50 -29.19 2.41
CA LEU A 483 -1.89 -29.16 2.83
C LEU A 483 -2.71 -28.19 1.96
N ARG A 484 -2.20 -27.81 0.80
CA ARG A 484 -2.96 -27.03 -0.18
C ARG A 484 -4.01 -27.90 -0.86
N PRO A 485 -5.15 -27.34 -1.30
CA PRO A 485 -6.16 -28.10 -2.05
C PRO A 485 -5.63 -28.78 -3.32
N VAL A 486 -4.56 -28.22 -3.90
CA VAL A 486 -3.91 -28.74 -5.13
C VAL A 486 -2.88 -29.82 -4.88
N ALA A 487 -2.60 -30.16 -3.62
CA ALA A 487 -1.58 -31.14 -3.25
C ALA A 487 -1.87 -32.52 -3.85
N LYS A 488 -0.91 -33.10 -4.56
CA LYS A 488 -0.99 -34.48 -5.05
C LYS A 488 -0.73 -35.50 -3.92
N ARG A 489 0.07 -35.11 -2.94
CA ARG A 489 0.39 -35.88 -1.73
C ARG A 489 0.64 -34.96 -0.55
N ALA A 490 0.27 -35.41 0.63
CA ALA A 490 0.39 -34.58 1.84
C ALA A 490 1.82 -34.52 2.39
N LEU A 491 2.67 -35.49 2.06
CA LEU A 491 4.06 -35.54 2.48
C LEU A 491 4.94 -35.94 1.31
N THR A 492 6.01 -35.17 1.09
CA THR A 492 7.12 -35.51 0.21
C THR A 492 8.41 -35.53 1.05
N VAL A 493 9.21 -36.58 0.88
CA VAL A 493 10.49 -36.74 1.57
C VAL A 493 11.59 -36.69 0.52
N LEU A 494 12.48 -35.71 0.64
CA LEU A 494 13.67 -35.58 -0.21
C LEU A 494 14.92 -35.90 0.61
N SER A 495 15.92 -36.49 -0.03
CA SER A 495 17.21 -36.83 0.57
C SER A 495 18.38 -36.55 -0.38
N GLY A 496 19.59 -36.57 0.14
CA GLY A 496 20.81 -36.42 -0.68
C GLY A 496 20.78 -35.20 -1.58
N ALA A 497 21.05 -35.40 -2.88
CA ALA A 497 21.10 -34.31 -3.86
C ALA A 497 19.76 -33.61 -4.11
N GLU A 498 18.63 -34.33 -4.03
CA GLU A 498 17.29 -33.73 -4.18
C GLU A 498 16.96 -32.76 -3.05
N ARG A 499 17.30 -33.12 -1.80
CA ARG A 499 17.18 -32.23 -0.64
C ARG A 499 18.00 -30.95 -0.85
N LEU A 500 19.27 -31.09 -1.20
CA LEU A 500 20.16 -29.94 -1.40
C LEU A 500 19.69 -29.05 -2.57
N LEU A 501 19.19 -29.66 -3.64
CA LEU A 501 18.62 -28.94 -4.80
C LEU A 501 17.39 -28.12 -4.40
N TYR A 502 16.46 -28.72 -3.64
CA TYR A 502 15.27 -28.02 -3.19
C TYR A 502 15.60 -26.82 -2.29
N ILE A 503 16.54 -27.02 -1.35
CA ILE A 503 17.02 -25.95 -0.44
C ILE A 503 17.71 -24.84 -1.25
N ALA A 504 18.50 -25.18 -2.26
CA ALA A 504 19.14 -24.19 -3.14
C ALA A 504 18.14 -23.36 -3.96
N CYS A 505 16.89 -23.83 -4.11
CA CYS A 505 15.79 -23.09 -4.72
C CYS A 505 15.02 -22.20 -3.72
N ASP A 506 15.47 -21.99 -2.50
CA ASP A 506 14.80 -21.10 -1.53
C ASP A 506 14.70 -19.64 -2.02
N ALA A 507 15.71 -19.18 -2.75
CA ALA A 507 15.67 -17.94 -3.51
C ALA A 507 15.51 -18.24 -5.01
N VAL A 508 15.01 -17.25 -5.76
CA VAL A 508 14.97 -17.33 -7.23
C VAL A 508 16.37 -17.61 -7.76
N THR A 509 16.52 -18.71 -8.50
CA THR A 509 17.79 -19.20 -9.00
C THR A 509 17.64 -19.72 -10.43
N ASP A 510 18.74 -19.98 -11.11
CA ASP A 510 18.78 -20.62 -12.42
C ASP A 510 19.64 -21.91 -12.40
N THR A 511 19.57 -22.67 -13.47
CA THR A 511 20.29 -23.95 -13.60
C THR A 511 21.79 -23.78 -13.36
N ARG A 512 22.41 -22.70 -13.87
CA ARG A 512 23.83 -22.43 -13.72
C ARG A 512 24.23 -22.13 -12.27
N GLN A 513 23.38 -21.41 -11.55
CA GLN A 513 23.59 -21.15 -10.14
C GLN A 513 23.41 -22.41 -9.29
N LEU A 514 22.44 -23.26 -9.66
CA LEU A 514 22.20 -24.55 -9.01
C LEU A 514 23.37 -25.51 -9.19
N GLU A 515 23.98 -25.61 -10.40
CA GLU A 515 25.19 -26.38 -10.61
C GLU A 515 26.32 -25.98 -9.67
N LYS A 516 26.55 -24.67 -9.54
CA LYS A 516 27.57 -24.12 -8.62
C LYS A 516 27.24 -24.42 -7.16
N SER A 517 25.99 -24.25 -6.75
CA SER A 517 25.55 -24.49 -5.38
C SER A 517 25.70 -25.97 -5.00
N LEU A 518 25.24 -26.90 -5.85
CA LEU A 518 25.36 -28.33 -5.61
C LEU A 518 26.82 -28.77 -5.59
N THR A 519 27.66 -28.23 -6.47
CA THR A 519 29.11 -28.50 -6.46
C THR A 519 29.75 -28.06 -5.15
N SER A 520 29.41 -26.85 -4.64
CA SER A 520 29.94 -26.34 -3.36
C SER A 520 29.47 -27.15 -2.15
N LEU A 521 28.30 -27.79 -2.25
CA LEU A 521 27.72 -28.66 -1.23
C LEU A 521 28.17 -30.13 -1.34
N GLY A 522 29.11 -30.45 -2.21
CA GLY A 522 29.66 -31.80 -2.38
C GLY A 522 28.76 -32.81 -3.14
N ALA A 523 27.73 -32.29 -3.82
CA ALA A 523 26.79 -33.10 -4.61
C ALA A 523 26.72 -32.63 -6.08
N PRO A 524 27.84 -32.57 -6.84
CA PRO A 524 27.85 -31.98 -8.18
C PRO A 524 26.88 -32.69 -9.12
N ARG A 525 26.13 -31.89 -9.88
CA ARG A 525 25.18 -32.30 -10.91
C ARG A 525 25.31 -31.37 -12.11
N ASN A 526 25.15 -31.92 -13.31
CA ASN A 526 25.08 -31.11 -14.52
C ASN A 526 23.66 -30.59 -14.77
N ALA A 527 23.50 -29.70 -15.76
CA ALA A 527 22.24 -29.04 -16.07
C ALA A 527 21.09 -30.01 -16.34
N ASP A 528 21.35 -31.08 -17.15
CA ASP A 528 20.32 -32.05 -17.52
C ASP A 528 19.85 -32.87 -16.30
N GLU A 529 20.78 -33.26 -15.42
CA GLU A 529 20.46 -33.95 -14.17
C GLU A 529 19.63 -33.05 -13.26
N ILE A 530 19.97 -31.76 -13.12
CA ILE A 530 19.22 -30.80 -12.33
C ILE A 530 17.80 -30.62 -12.86
N ILE A 531 17.64 -30.46 -14.18
CA ILE A 531 16.33 -30.35 -14.83
C ILE A 531 15.50 -31.62 -14.60
N ALA A 532 16.09 -32.78 -14.75
CA ALA A 532 15.43 -34.07 -14.51
C ALA A 532 14.98 -34.23 -13.04
N MET A 533 15.79 -33.77 -12.08
CA MET A 533 15.44 -33.81 -10.65
C MET A 533 14.35 -32.77 -10.28
N LEU A 534 14.34 -31.60 -10.93
CA LEU A 534 13.32 -30.58 -10.71
C LEU A 534 11.96 -30.94 -11.31
N ALA A 535 11.93 -31.69 -12.39
CA ALA A 535 10.70 -31.99 -13.15
C ALA A 535 9.57 -32.56 -12.27
N PRO A 536 9.76 -33.60 -11.43
CA PRO A 536 8.71 -34.09 -10.54
C PRO A 536 8.30 -33.08 -9.47
N MET A 537 9.22 -32.25 -9.00
CA MET A 537 8.93 -31.20 -8.00
C MET A 537 8.08 -30.06 -8.60
N ILE A 538 8.31 -29.75 -9.87
CA ILE A 538 7.51 -28.77 -10.64
C ILE A 538 6.12 -29.36 -10.92
N GLU A 539 6.06 -30.63 -11.36
CA GLU A 539 4.79 -31.30 -11.62
C GLU A 539 3.91 -31.42 -10.36
N ASP A 540 4.51 -31.63 -9.20
CA ASP A 540 3.83 -31.63 -7.90
C ASP A 540 3.52 -30.22 -7.37
N GLY A 541 3.94 -29.16 -8.08
CA GLY A 541 3.74 -27.77 -7.68
C GLY A 541 4.53 -27.38 -6.41
N LEU A 542 5.61 -28.08 -6.10
CA LEU A 542 6.51 -27.76 -4.99
C LEU A 542 7.57 -26.72 -5.39
N VAL A 543 7.90 -26.67 -6.67
CA VAL A 543 8.80 -25.69 -7.29
C VAL A 543 8.07 -24.98 -8.42
N LEU A 544 8.14 -23.65 -8.46
CA LEU A 544 7.73 -22.87 -9.61
C LEU A 544 8.88 -22.71 -10.60
N GLN A 545 8.55 -22.80 -11.87
CA GLN A 545 9.43 -22.50 -12.99
C GLN A 545 8.87 -21.36 -13.83
N ASP A 546 9.73 -20.41 -14.18
CA ASP A 546 9.45 -19.36 -15.16
C ASP A 546 10.67 -19.19 -16.08
N GLY A 547 10.56 -19.69 -17.30
CA GLY A 547 11.68 -19.83 -18.22
C GLY A 547 12.77 -20.74 -17.63
N THR A 548 13.96 -20.19 -17.43
CA THR A 548 15.12 -20.88 -16.85
C THR A 548 15.27 -20.67 -15.34
N ARG A 549 14.32 -20.00 -14.70
CA ARG A 549 14.36 -19.66 -13.28
C ARG A 549 13.45 -20.55 -12.46
N TYR A 550 13.88 -20.86 -11.24
CA TYR A 550 13.20 -21.77 -10.32
C TYR A 550 13.04 -21.12 -8.94
N LEU A 551 11.98 -21.50 -8.24
CA LEU A 551 11.70 -21.08 -6.87
C LEU A 551 10.96 -22.18 -6.11
N ALA A 552 11.51 -22.67 -5.02
CA ALA A 552 10.84 -23.58 -4.09
C ALA A 552 9.76 -22.84 -3.31
N LEU A 553 8.57 -23.45 -3.18
CA LEU A 553 7.40 -22.78 -2.59
C LEU A 553 7.22 -23.06 -1.10
N ALA A 554 7.75 -24.16 -0.55
CA ALA A 554 7.57 -24.47 0.86
C ALA A 554 8.24 -23.43 1.76
N VAL A 555 7.52 -23.06 2.82
CA VAL A 555 8.03 -22.18 3.87
C VAL A 555 8.83 -23.00 4.87
N ALA A 556 10.08 -22.61 5.15
CA ALA A 556 10.91 -23.32 6.12
C ALA A 556 10.36 -23.10 7.54
N VAL A 557 10.20 -24.19 8.30
CA VAL A 557 9.85 -24.14 9.72
C VAL A 557 11.10 -23.73 10.53
N GLY A 558 10.88 -22.88 11.51
CA GLY A 558 11.92 -22.30 12.35
C GLY A 558 11.42 -20.99 12.90
N ASP A 559 11.54 -19.92 12.13
CA ASP A 559 10.86 -18.65 12.39
C ASP A 559 9.35 -18.74 12.13
N TYR A 560 8.94 -19.62 11.22
CA TYR A 560 7.53 -19.87 10.88
C TYR A 560 6.91 -20.95 11.79
N THR A 561 5.69 -20.67 12.27
CA THR A 561 4.85 -21.64 12.99
C THR A 561 3.51 -21.79 12.29
N PRO A 562 3.11 -23.01 11.87
CA PRO A 562 1.82 -23.25 11.22
C PRO A 562 0.62 -22.88 12.12
N ALA A 563 -0.47 -22.40 11.49
CA ALA A 563 -1.70 -22.05 12.20
C ALA A 563 -2.37 -23.29 12.81
N GLN A 564 -3.11 -23.14 13.93
CA GLN A 564 -3.78 -24.22 14.66
C GLN A 564 -4.67 -25.14 13.79
N PRO A 565 -5.49 -24.64 12.85
CA PRO A 565 -6.25 -25.51 11.96
C PRO A 565 -5.36 -26.39 11.06
N VAL A 566 -4.23 -25.86 10.62
CA VAL A 566 -3.22 -26.57 9.82
C VAL A 566 -2.57 -27.67 10.66
N VAL A 567 -2.19 -27.35 11.90
CA VAL A 567 -1.64 -28.33 12.84
C VAL A 567 -2.60 -29.49 13.08
N LYS A 568 -3.91 -29.23 13.26
CA LYS A 568 -4.92 -30.28 13.39
C LYS A 568 -5.04 -31.15 12.14
N GLN A 569 -4.98 -30.54 10.95
CA GLN A 569 -5.01 -31.26 9.68
C GLN A 569 -3.75 -32.12 9.53
N PHE A 570 -2.60 -31.60 9.87
CA PHE A 570 -1.32 -32.31 9.92
C PHE A 570 -1.42 -33.58 10.78
N TYR A 571 -1.93 -33.49 12.01
CA TYR A 571 -2.13 -34.65 12.88
C TYR A 571 -3.08 -35.69 12.25
N GLY A 572 -4.12 -35.25 11.57
CA GLY A 572 -5.04 -36.14 10.84
C GLY A 572 -4.33 -36.95 9.76
N VAL A 573 -3.44 -36.30 8.99
CA VAL A 573 -2.64 -36.95 7.94
C VAL A 573 -1.61 -37.91 8.57
N VAL A 574 -0.87 -37.49 9.58
CA VAL A 574 0.10 -38.36 10.28
C VAL A 574 -0.57 -39.63 10.81
N LYS A 575 -1.74 -39.51 11.43
CA LYS A 575 -2.53 -40.64 11.90
C LYS A 575 -2.97 -41.56 10.76
N SER A 576 -3.37 -41.00 9.62
CA SER A 576 -3.78 -41.79 8.44
C SER A 576 -2.64 -42.57 7.80
N LEU A 577 -1.39 -42.11 7.98
CA LEU A 577 -0.18 -42.80 7.53
C LEU A 577 0.29 -43.91 8.47
N GLY A 578 -0.46 -44.20 9.55
CA GLY A 578 -0.14 -45.25 10.50
C GLY A 578 1.07 -44.94 11.40
N VAL A 579 1.47 -43.68 11.49
CA VAL A 579 2.56 -43.25 12.38
C VAL A 579 2.01 -43.23 13.81
N PRO A 580 2.63 -43.95 14.79
CA PRO A 580 2.18 -43.92 16.17
C PRO A 580 2.29 -42.50 16.75
N THR A 581 1.20 -42.02 17.33
CA THR A 581 1.15 -40.69 17.96
C THR A 581 1.43 -40.74 19.47
N ASP A 582 1.61 -41.93 20.02
CA ASP A 582 1.67 -42.18 21.48
C ASP A 582 3.06 -41.95 22.10
N GLY A 583 4.04 -41.51 21.33
CA GLY A 583 5.43 -41.29 21.77
C GLY A 583 5.91 -39.84 21.70
N GLY A 584 4.99 -38.87 21.61
CA GLY A 584 5.36 -37.45 21.70
C GLY A 584 5.92 -36.85 20.41
N ILE A 585 5.08 -36.76 19.34
CA ILE A 585 5.21 -35.65 18.41
C ILE A 585 4.56 -34.46 19.13
N ALA A 586 5.26 -33.91 20.11
CA ALA A 586 4.85 -32.67 20.73
C ALA A 586 5.26 -31.55 19.76
N VAL A 587 4.35 -31.16 18.86
CA VAL A 587 4.41 -29.78 18.34
C VAL A 587 4.26 -28.93 19.58
N PRO A 588 5.23 -28.08 19.95
CA PRO A 588 5.10 -27.24 21.12
C PRO A 588 3.96 -26.26 20.84
N LEU A 589 2.81 -26.59 21.41
CA LEU A 589 1.69 -25.68 21.54
C LEU A 589 1.99 -24.80 22.77
N ASN A 590 2.93 -23.89 22.68
CA ASN A 590 2.94 -22.73 23.57
C ASN A 590 1.76 -21.84 23.15
N VAL A 591 0.57 -22.37 23.46
CA VAL A 591 -0.66 -21.64 23.46
C VAL A 591 -0.84 -21.05 24.86
N GLU A 592 -0.04 -20.09 25.21
CA GLU A 592 -0.59 -19.05 26.06
C GLU A 592 -1.44 -18.18 25.16
N ALA A 593 -2.71 -18.47 25.30
CA ALA A 593 -3.89 -17.91 24.68
C ALA A 593 -3.70 -16.50 24.13
N ALA A 594 -3.59 -16.38 22.81
CA ALA A 594 -4.25 -15.28 22.16
C ALA A 594 -5.76 -15.48 22.41
N PRO A 595 -6.48 -14.54 23.03
CA PRO A 595 -7.91 -14.71 23.28
C PRO A 595 -8.57 -14.94 21.94
N LEU A 596 -9.37 -16.01 21.86
CA LEU A 596 -10.30 -16.28 20.78
C LEU A 596 -11.14 -15.01 20.58
N VAL A 597 -10.78 -14.20 19.60
CA VAL A 597 -11.62 -13.12 19.13
C VAL A 597 -12.83 -13.81 18.52
N ARG A 598 -13.88 -13.94 19.33
CA ARG A 598 -15.21 -14.31 18.82
C ARG A 598 -15.49 -13.37 17.67
N SER A 599 -15.79 -13.94 16.50
CA SER A 599 -16.19 -13.25 15.30
C SER A 599 -17.33 -12.27 15.61
N ARG A 600 -17.00 -11.06 15.99
CA ARG A 600 -17.91 -9.93 15.87
C ARG A 600 -17.82 -9.46 14.42
N LYS A 601 -18.98 -9.31 13.80
CA LYS A 601 -19.29 -8.80 12.46
C LYS A 601 -18.14 -7.99 11.87
N VAL A 602 -17.72 -8.39 10.68
CA VAL A 602 -16.68 -7.77 9.82
C VAL A 602 -16.64 -6.26 10.01
N ARG A 603 -15.75 -5.80 10.88
CA ARG A 603 -15.22 -4.44 10.88
C ARG A 603 -13.96 -4.49 10.03
N LYS A 604 -13.66 -3.40 9.34
CA LYS A 604 -12.44 -3.21 8.54
C LYS A 604 -11.25 -3.84 9.27
N PRO A 605 -10.35 -4.53 8.56
CA PRO A 605 -9.24 -5.22 9.20
C PRO A 605 -8.43 -4.22 10.03
N ALA A 606 -8.48 -4.36 11.35
CA ALA A 606 -7.42 -3.86 12.19
C ALA A 606 -6.18 -4.70 11.88
N VAL A 607 -5.04 -4.07 11.77
CA VAL A 607 -3.75 -4.77 11.67
C VAL A 607 -3.67 -5.76 12.84
N PRO A 608 -3.44 -7.05 12.60
CA PRO A 608 -3.39 -8.03 13.68
C PRO A 608 -2.26 -7.67 14.65
N ARG A 609 -2.54 -7.60 15.95
CA ARG A 609 -1.50 -7.58 16.97
C ARG A 609 -0.89 -8.99 17.02
N PHE A 610 0.36 -9.12 16.65
CA PHE A 610 1.10 -10.36 16.84
C PHE A 610 1.41 -10.58 18.32
N PRO A 611 1.32 -11.84 18.83
CA PRO A 611 1.65 -12.13 20.24
C PRO A 611 3.13 -11.84 20.52
N ARG A 612 3.39 -11.25 21.68
CA ARG A 612 4.73 -11.02 22.22
C ARG A 612 5.40 -12.34 22.53
N SER A 613 6.61 -12.54 22.07
CA SER A 613 7.53 -13.67 22.28
C SER A 613 7.02 -15.07 21.88
N ILE A 614 7.60 -15.62 20.82
CA ILE A 614 7.47 -17.03 20.45
C ILE A 614 8.80 -17.72 20.76
N SER A 615 8.79 -18.72 21.64
CA SER A 615 9.92 -19.62 21.80
C SER A 615 10.03 -20.52 20.57
N THR A 616 11.23 -20.63 20.04
CA THR A 616 11.55 -21.44 18.85
C THR A 616 11.26 -22.92 19.13
N PRO A 617 10.46 -23.63 18.28
CA PRO A 617 10.25 -25.06 18.44
C PRO A 617 11.56 -25.82 18.27
N GLN A 618 11.83 -26.80 19.14
CA GLN A 618 12.95 -27.72 18.98
C GLN A 618 12.48 -29.00 18.29
N PHE A 619 13.13 -29.35 17.20
CA PHE A 619 12.90 -30.57 16.45
C PHE A 619 14.03 -31.55 16.70
N LYS A 620 13.71 -32.80 16.97
CA LYS A 620 14.70 -33.88 17.16
C LYS A 620 14.24 -35.10 16.39
N VAL A 621 15.13 -35.70 15.64
CA VAL A 621 14.89 -37.01 15.00
C VAL A 621 15.47 -38.09 15.89
N GLU A 622 14.63 -39.06 16.30
CA GLU A 622 15.04 -40.25 17.04
C GLU A 622 14.61 -41.48 16.25
N GLY A 623 15.57 -42.17 15.62
CA GLY A 623 15.28 -43.27 14.71
C GLY A 623 14.51 -42.84 13.45
N SER A 624 13.41 -43.50 13.12
CA SER A 624 12.54 -43.17 11.98
C SER A 624 11.46 -42.14 12.30
N TYR A 625 11.51 -41.47 13.44
CA TYR A 625 10.47 -40.58 13.93
C TYR A 625 10.99 -39.15 14.12
N LEU A 626 10.19 -38.18 13.70
CA LEU A 626 10.37 -36.77 13.99
C LEU A 626 9.68 -36.45 15.32
N LEU A 627 10.47 -36.15 16.36
CA LEU A 627 9.96 -35.60 17.61
C LEU A 627 9.94 -34.08 17.49
N ILE A 628 8.76 -33.49 17.55
CA ILE A 628 8.56 -32.06 17.64
C ILE A 628 8.29 -31.77 19.12
N ARG A 629 9.23 -31.11 19.79
CA ARG A 629 9.13 -30.67 21.20
C ARG A 629 8.90 -29.19 21.30
#